data_ede191cdb7aa49abb4672b12be9d8fb7
#
_entry.id   ede191cdb7aa49abb4672b12be9d8fb7
#
_cell.length_a   1.000
_cell.length_b   1.000
_cell.length_c   1.000
_cell.angle_alpha   90.00
_cell.angle_beta   90.00
_cell.angle_gamma   90.00
#
_symmetry.space_group_name_H-M   'P 1'
#
loop_
_entity.id
_entity.type
_entity.pdbx_description
1 polymer ?
#
loop_
_entity_poly.entity_id
_entity_poly.type
_entity_poly.pdbx_seq_one_letter_code
_entity_poly.pdbx_strand_id
1 'polypeptide(L)'
;ARVDSIGQSLELQRQYLNIIQQVMAGEVHADTVQQLDSMQIIMREQLLEAKSEAAAEFVAQYEAKERDNLQLFDIAQTAPVLSYFSPAHGVILQSFSSQNHSYGVAIQTPLNENITAVLRGTVIQVTYALDNTYTLMLQHESAVSIYAHVAKPLKREGDVVQAGESIALAGDQPLWFEL
;
A
#
# COMPACT_ATOMS: atom_id res chain seq x y z
N ALA A 1 7.40 32.31 -16.77
CA ALA A 1 6.37 31.28 -17.06
C ALA A 1 5.65 30.73 -15.80
N ARG A 2 6.35 30.36 -14.69
CA ARG A 2 5.65 29.88 -13.47
C ARG A 2 5.11 30.99 -12.58
N VAL A 3 5.75 32.15 -12.57
CA VAL A 3 5.34 33.30 -11.76
C VAL A 3 4.10 33.98 -12.38
N ASP A 4 4.00 33.97 -13.69
CA ASP A 4 2.87 34.59 -14.42
C ASP A 4 1.56 33.81 -14.20
N SER A 5 1.61 32.48 -14.10
CA SER A 5 0.42 31.65 -13.86
C SER A 5 -0.12 31.79 -12.42
N ILE A 6 0.77 32.03 -11.45
CA ILE A 6 0.39 32.29 -10.06
C ILE A 6 -0.23 33.68 -9.92
N GLY A 7 0.32 34.68 -10.62
CA GLY A 7 -0.26 36.02 -10.70
C GLY A 7 -1.65 36.04 -11.29
N GLN A 8 -1.87 35.33 -12.38
CA GLN A 8 -3.19 35.19 -13.00
C GLN A 8 -4.20 34.46 -12.11
N SER A 9 -3.77 33.41 -11.42
CA SER A 9 -4.60 32.65 -10.49
C SER A 9 -5.05 33.52 -9.29
N LEU A 10 -4.15 34.34 -8.76
CA LEU A 10 -4.44 35.28 -7.66
C LEU A 10 -5.41 36.37 -8.09
N GLU A 11 -5.27 36.90 -9.31
CA GLU A 11 -6.16 37.93 -9.85
C GLU A 11 -7.57 37.38 -10.06
N LEU A 12 -7.71 36.15 -10.58
CA LEU A 12 -9.01 35.47 -10.71
C LEU A 12 -9.66 35.21 -9.34
N GLN A 13 -8.91 34.82 -8.32
CA GLN A 13 -9.45 34.65 -6.98
C GLN A 13 -9.92 35.97 -6.37
N ARG A 14 -9.20 37.07 -6.57
CA ARG A 14 -9.63 38.40 -6.11
C ARG A 14 -10.91 38.87 -6.80
N GLN A 15 -11.03 38.67 -8.12
CA GLN A 15 -12.22 39.00 -8.87
C GLN A 15 -13.42 38.17 -8.39
N TYR A 16 -13.22 36.87 -8.14
CA TYR A 16 -14.27 36.00 -7.61
C TYR A 16 -14.76 36.44 -6.22
N LEU A 17 -13.85 36.78 -5.30
CA LEU A 17 -14.21 37.28 -3.97
C LEU A 17 -14.94 38.61 -4.03
N ASN A 18 -14.56 39.49 -4.95
CA ASN A 18 -15.24 40.80 -5.14
C ASN A 18 -16.66 40.61 -5.66
N ILE A 19 -16.87 39.67 -6.60
CA ILE A 19 -18.20 39.33 -7.10
C ILE A 19 -19.10 38.76 -5.97
N ILE A 20 -18.56 37.87 -5.13
CA ILE A 20 -19.29 37.31 -3.99
C ILE A 20 -19.68 38.42 -3.00
N GLN A 21 -18.77 39.34 -2.71
CA GLN A 21 -19.09 40.49 -1.84
C GLN A 21 -20.19 41.38 -2.39
N GLN A 22 -20.19 41.65 -3.69
CA GLN A 22 -21.23 42.42 -4.39
C GLN A 22 -22.59 41.72 -4.36
N VAL A 23 -22.60 40.39 -4.57
CA VAL A 23 -23.80 39.56 -4.48
C VAL A 23 -24.35 39.52 -3.07
N MET A 24 -23.49 39.40 -2.05
CA MET A 24 -23.90 39.42 -0.64
C MET A 24 -24.36 40.82 -0.16
N ALA A 25 -23.84 41.87 -0.77
CA ALA A 25 -24.29 43.26 -0.51
C ALA A 25 -25.62 43.60 -1.21
N GLY A 26 -26.16 42.73 -2.04
CA GLY A 26 -27.41 42.95 -2.77
C GLY A 26 -27.31 43.99 -3.90
N GLU A 27 -26.12 44.35 -4.32
CA GLU A 27 -25.87 45.39 -5.34
C GLU A 27 -25.91 44.87 -6.79
N VAL A 28 -25.97 43.52 -6.99
CA VAL A 28 -26.01 42.91 -8.30
C VAL A 28 -27.40 42.36 -8.60
N HIS A 29 -28.10 42.98 -9.53
CA HIS A 29 -29.30 42.43 -10.13
C HIS A 29 -28.96 41.32 -11.09
N ALA A 30 -29.77 40.25 -11.13
CA ALA A 30 -29.56 39.03 -11.93
C ALA A 30 -29.43 39.27 -13.45
N ASP A 31 -29.80 40.46 -13.96
CA ASP A 31 -29.71 40.80 -15.38
C ASP A 31 -28.32 41.14 -15.89
N THR A 32 -27.32 41.32 -15.03
CA THR A 32 -25.95 41.63 -15.44
C THR A 32 -25.12 40.39 -15.82
N VAL A 33 -25.66 39.20 -15.59
CA VAL A 33 -24.97 37.92 -15.92
C VAL A 33 -25.09 37.57 -17.42
N GLN A 34 -25.96 38.27 -18.17
CA GLN A 34 -26.18 37.95 -19.60
C GLN A 34 -25.17 38.55 -20.58
N GLN A 35 -24.19 39.32 -20.12
CA GLN A 35 -23.09 39.80 -20.94
C GLN A 35 -21.72 39.25 -20.55
N LEU A 36 -21.64 37.97 -20.20
CA LEU A 36 -20.41 37.24 -20.37
C LEU A 36 -20.19 37.03 -21.86
N ASP A 37 -19.30 37.87 -22.37
CA ASP A 37 -18.92 37.96 -23.76
C ASP A 37 -18.81 36.55 -24.38
N SER A 38 -19.58 36.31 -25.48
CA SER A 38 -19.58 35.02 -26.19
C SER A 38 -18.16 34.53 -26.53
N MET A 39 -17.21 35.47 -26.63
CA MET A 39 -15.80 35.19 -26.80
C MET A 39 -15.16 34.48 -25.57
N GLN A 40 -15.57 34.80 -24.35
CA GLN A 40 -15.03 34.12 -23.15
C GLN A 40 -15.56 32.71 -23.01
N ILE A 41 -16.78 32.46 -23.47
CA ILE A 41 -17.36 31.10 -23.47
C ILE A 41 -16.64 30.23 -24.49
N ILE A 42 -16.41 30.76 -25.71
CA ILE A 42 -15.66 30.04 -26.75
C ILE A 42 -14.21 29.78 -26.36
N MET A 43 -13.52 30.74 -25.73
CA MET A 43 -12.18 30.51 -25.19
C MET A 43 -12.16 29.45 -24.08
N ARG A 44 -13.17 29.40 -23.24
CA ARG A 44 -13.28 28.43 -22.14
C ARG A 44 -13.57 27.03 -22.68
N GLU A 45 -14.41 26.88 -23.70
CA GLU A 45 -14.65 25.60 -24.38
C GLU A 45 -13.37 25.09 -25.06
N GLN A 46 -12.65 25.95 -25.80
CA GLN A 46 -11.38 25.58 -26.44
C GLN A 46 -10.30 25.18 -25.41
N LEU A 47 -10.27 25.83 -24.24
CA LEU A 47 -9.34 25.48 -23.15
C LEU A 47 -9.71 24.15 -22.47
N LEU A 48 -11.01 23.83 -22.40
CA LEU A 48 -11.51 22.56 -21.87
C LEU A 48 -11.28 21.42 -22.87
N GLU A 49 -11.46 21.66 -24.17
CA GLU A 49 -11.15 20.70 -25.22
C GLU A 49 -9.65 20.40 -25.28
N ALA A 50 -8.78 21.41 -25.25
CA ALA A 50 -7.33 21.23 -25.21
C ALA A 50 -6.85 20.48 -23.95
N LYS A 51 -7.48 20.72 -22.79
CA LYS A 51 -7.21 19.94 -21.58
C LYS A 51 -7.73 18.51 -21.68
N SER A 52 -8.86 18.30 -22.37
CA SER A 52 -9.43 16.98 -22.61
C SER A 52 -8.54 16.15 -23.55
N GLU A 53 -8.03 16.74 -24.62
CA GLU A 53 -7.10 16.08 -25.55
C GLU A 53 -5.76 15.73 -24.85
N ALA A 54 -5.17 16.67 -24.11
CA ALA A 54 -3.94 16.41 -23.36
C ALA A 54 -4.12 15.35 -22.27
N ALA A 55 -5.29 15.30 -21.61
CA ALA A 55 -5.63 14.27 -20.66
C ALA A 55 -5.82 12.91 -21.33
N ALA A 56 -6.47 12.87 -22.49
CA ALA A 56 -6.64 11.64 -23.26
C ALA A 56 -5.31 11.09 -23.78
N GLU A 57 -4.42 11.98 -24.23
CA GLU A 57 -3.07 11.60 -24.68
C GLU A 57 -2.21 11.08 -23.49
N PHE A 58 -2.32 11.70 -22.32
CA PHE A 58 -1.65 11.25 -21.11
C PHE A 58 -2.16 9.87 -20.66
N VAL A 59 -3.47 9.65 -20.66
CA VAL A 59 -4.08 8.34 -20.35
C VAL A 59 -3.62 7.28 -21.33
N ALA A 60 -3.64 7.60 -22.66
CA ALA A 60 -3.19 6.66 -23.69
C ALA A 60 -1.69 6.30 -23.54
N GLN A 61 -0.83 7.27 -23.19
CA GLN A 61 0.59 7.00 -22.91
C GLN A 61 0.78 6.16 -21.66
N TYR A 62 -0.05 6.36 -20.63
CA TYR A 62 0.01 5.59 -19.39
C TYR A 62 -0.45 4.15 -19.61
N GLU A 63 -1.57 3.97 -20.33
CA GLU A 63 -2.09 2.66 -20.71
C GLU A 63 -1.12 1.88 -21.62
N ALA A 64 -0.43 2.56 -22.53
CA ALA A 64 0.60 1.93 -23.36
C ALA A 64 1.79 1.44 -22.51
N LYS A 65 2.25 2.27 -21.55
CA LYS A 65 3.31 1.86 -20.62
C LYS A 65 2.91 0.72 -19.70
N GLU A 66 1.67 0.72 -19.23
CA GLU A 66 1.17 -0.40 -18.42
C GLU A 66 1.01 -1.66 -19.24
N ARG A 67 0.57 -1.54 -20.49
CA ARG A 67 0.45 -2.69 -21.40
C ARG A 67 1.81 -3.30 -21.73
N ASP A 68 2.84 -2.47 -21.93
CA ASP A 68 4.23 -2.94 -22.10
C ASP A 68 4.77 -3.59 -20.83
N ASN A 69 4.46 -3.05 -19.65
CA ASN A 69 4.79 -3.69 -18.37
C ASN A 69 4.04 -5.02 -18.18
N LEU A 70 2.77 -5.10 -18.55
CA LEU A 70 1.99 -6.34 -18.48
C LEU A 70 2.53 -7.40 -19.45
N GLN A 71 3.04 -7.02 -20.63
CA GLN A 71 3.70 -7.97 -21.55
C GLN A 71 5.03 -8.51 -21.00
N LEU A 72 5.74 -7.73 -20.17
CA LEU A 72 6.92 -8.21 -19.46
C LEU A 72 6.56 -9.24 -18.37
N PHE A 73 5.34 -9.20 -17.83
CA PHE A 73 4.83 -10.21 -16.89
C PHE A 73 4.30 -11.46 -17.60
N ASP A 74 3.87 -11.36 -18.87
CA ASP A 74 3.40 -12.51 -19.65
C ASP A 74 4.56 -13.45 -20.10
N ILE A 75 5.80 -12.97 -20.10
CA ILE A 75 6.99 -13.81 -20.32
C ILE A 75 7.35 -14.59 -19.05
N ALA A 76 6.83 -14.25 -17.90
CA ALA A 76 7.05 -14.89 -16.62
C ALA A 76 5.83 -15.70 -16.14
N GLN A 77 5.12 -16.41 -17.04
CA GLN A 77 4.23 -17.50 -16.62
C GLN A 77 4.96 -18.80 -16.23
N THR A 78 6.22 -18.71 -15.84
CA THR A 78 6.68 -19.50 -14.71
C THR A 78 6.31 -18.69 -13.49
N ALA A 79 5.09 -18.93 -12.93
CA ALA A 79 4.81 -18.52 -11.56
C ALA A 79 6.10 -18.80 -10.76
N PRO A 80 6.71 -17.81 -10.09
CA PRO A 80 7.86 -18.12 -9.26
C PRO A 80 7.38 -19.26 -8.37
N VAL A 81 8.04 -20.41 -8.45
CA VAL A 81 7.78 -21.50 -7.51
C VAL A 81 8.14 -20.88 -6.16
N LEU A 82 7.13 -20.33 -5.47
CA LEU A 82 7.30 -19.80 -4.13
C LEU A 82 7.71 -20.99 -3.28
N SER A 83 9.02 -21.15 -3.13
CA SER A 83 9.59 -22.21 -2.32
C SER A 83 9.39 -21.80 -0.87
N TYR A 84 8.33 -22.32 -0.26
CA TYR A 84 8.09 -22.16 1.17
C TYR A 84 9.03 -23.04 1.96
N PHE A 85 9.67 -22.45 2.96
CA PHE A 85 10.42 -23.18 3.96
C PHE A 85 9.53 -23.50 5.16
N SER A 86 9.78 -24.63 5.82
CA SER A 86 9.07 -24.95 7.07
C SER A 86 9.45 -23.92 8.13
N PRO A 87 8.48 -23.35 8.89
CA PRO A 87 8.77 -22.38 9.93
C PRO A 87 9.57 -22.96 11.10
N ALA A 88 9.40 -24.24 11.38
CA ALA A 88 10.14 -24.98 12.41
C ALA A 88 9.99 -26.49 12.20
N HIS A 89 10.86 -27.27 12.83
CA HIS A 89 10.71 -28.73 12.91
C HIS A 89 9.95 -29.09 14.22
N GLY A 90 8.91 -29.91 14.10
CA GLY A 90 8.12 -30.28 15.27
C GLY A 90 6.85 -31.05 14.91
N VAL A 91 6.00 -31.23 15.90
CA VAL A 91 4.71 -31.92 15.79
C VAL A 91 3.59 -30.88 15.73
N ILE A 92 2.72 -30.99 14.73
CA ILE A 92 1.56 -30.12 14.61
C ILE A 92 0.53 -30.54 15.69
N LEU A 93 0.27 -29.64 16.63
CA LEU A 93 -0.77 -29.85 17.65
C LEU A 93 -2.12 -29.35 17.19
N GLN A 94 -2.15 -28.26 16.41
CA GLN A 94 -3.36 -27.66 15.90
C GLN A 94 -3.12 -27.22 14.44
N SER A 95 -4.02 -27.64 13.57
CA SER A 95 -4.00 -27.27 12.16
C SER A 95 -4.89 -26.06 11.89
N PHE A 96 -4.64 -25.39 10.78
CA PHE A 96 -5.54 -24.36 10.26
C PHE A 96 -6.98 -24.90 10.10
N SER A 97 -7.95 -24.12 10.57
CA SER A 97 -9.37 -24.42 10.41
C SER A 97 -10.20 -23.15 10.36
N SER A 98 -10.67 -22.78 9.19
CA SER A 98 -11.54 -21.62 9.02
C SER A 98 -12.89 -21.79 9.73
N GLN A 99 -13.38 -23.04 9.88
CA GLN A 99 -14.63 -23.33 10.57
C GLN A 99 -14.54 -23.06 12.08
N ASN A 100 -13.37 -23.29 12.66
CA ASN A 100 -13.13 -23.08 14.09
C ASN A 100 -12.46 -21.72 14.37
N HIS A 101 -12.39 -20.82 13.39
CA HIS A 101 -11.71 -19.52 13.50
C HIS A 101 -10.24 -19.62 13.92
N SER A 102 -9.58 -20.72 13.59
CA SER A 102 -8.15 -20.95 13.81
C SER A 102 -7.39 -20.68 12.52
N TYR A 103 -6.80 -19.50 12.40
CA TYR A 103 -6.12 -19.05 11.18
C TYR A 103 -4.64 -19.39 11.14
N GLY A 104 -4.11 -19.99 12.20
CA GLY A 104 -2.73 -20.42 12.31
C GLY A 104 -2.56 -21.90 12.61
N VAL A 105 -1.30 -22.30 12.73
CA VAL A 105 -0.86 -23.65 13.06
C VAL A 105 -0.05 -23.62 14.34
N ALA A 106 -0.38 -24.49 15.32
CA ALA A 106 0.42 -24.67 16.51
C ALA A 106 1.39 -25.84 16.32
N ILE A 107 2.70 -25.57 16.47
CA ILE A 107 3.77 -26.54 16.25
C ILE A 107 4.53 -26.72 17.56
N GLN A 108 4.50 -27.93 18.14
CA GLN A 108 5.35 -28.29 19.26
C GLN A 108 6.76 -28.56 18.75
N THR A 109 7.69 -27.70 19.16
CA THR A 109 9.09 -27.78 18.77
C THR A 109 9.97 -28.22 19.94
N PRO A 110 11.15 -28.79 19.71
CA PRO A 110 12.17 -28.95 20.74
C PRO A 110 12.61 -27.56 21.29
N LEU A 111 13.08 -27.55 22.52
CA LEU A 111 13.69 -26.35 23.14
C LEU A 111 14.88 -25.87 22.29
N ASN A 112 14.95 -24.56 22.07
CA ASN A 112 16.01 -23.90 21.30
C ASN A 112 16.06 -24.35 19.81
N GLU A 113 15.00 -24.97 19.30
CA GLU A 113 14.90 -25.23 17.86
C GLU A 113 14.91 -23.92 17.09
N ASN A 114 15.52 -23.93 15.92
CA ASN A 114 15.55 -22.77 15.03
C ASN A 114 14.18 -22.55 14.39
N ILE A 115 13.66 -21.35 14.57
CA ILE A 115 12.50 -20.87 13.82
C ILE A 115 13.02 -20.13 12.59
N THR A 116 12.54 -20.51 11.42
CA THR A 116 13.02 -20.02 10.12
C THR A 116 11.98 -19.21 9.39
N ALA A 117 12.43 -18.24 8.61
CA ALA A 117 11.55 -17.48 7.73
C ALA A 117 11.01 -18.36 6.61
N VAL A 118 9.69 -18.43 6.47
CA VAL A 118 9.04 -19.25 5.42
C VAL A 118 9.30 -18.71 4.02
N LEU A 119 9.47 -17.40 3.88
CA LEU A 119 9.76 -16.69 2.64
C LEU A 119 10.80 -15.59 2.91
N ARG A 120 11.42 -15.08 1.85
CA ARG A 120 12.20 -13.85 1.92
C ARG A 120 11.30 -12.70 2.36
N GLY A 121 11.79 -11.84 3.26
CA GLY A 121 11.01 -10.70 3.73
C GLY A 121 11.80 -9.75 4.63
N THR A 122 11.07 -8.84 5.24
CA THR A 122 11.60 -7.87 6.22
C THR A 122 10.86 -8.03 7.53
N VAL A 123 11.57 -8.03 8.63
CA VAL A 123 10.98 -8.03 9.98
C VAL A 123 10.34 -6.66 10.21
N ILE A 124 9.01 -6.62 10.32
CA ILE A 124 8.28 -5.35 10.51
C ILE A 124 7.96 -5.09 11.99
N GLN A 125 7.92 -6.14 12.81
CA GLN A 125 7.60 -5.99 14.22
C GLN A 125 8.22 -7.11 15.05
N VAL A 126 8.72 -6.75 16.25
CA VAL A 126 9.15 -7.68 17.29
C VAL A 126 8.54 -7.21 18.61
N THR A 127 7.54 -7.92 19.10
CA THR A 127 6.79 -7.56 20.32
C THR A 127 7.06 -8.55 21.44
N TYR A 128 7.29 -8.05 22.65
CA TYR A 128 7.38 -8.86 23.85
C TYR A 128 5.99 -8.98 24.50
N ALA A 129 5.54 -10.19 24.75
CA ALA A 129 4.25 -10.50 25.34
C ALA A 129 4.32 -10.70 26.86
N LEU A 130 3.19 -10.64 27.54
CA LEU A 130 3.09 -10.78 29.01
C LEU A 130 3.42 -12.20 29.54
N ASP A 131 3.39 -13.18 28.67
CA ASP A 131 3.74 -14.59 28.96
C ASP A 131 5.24 -14.89 28.82
N ASN A 132 6.07 -13.86 28.79
CA ASN A 132 7.52 -13.93 28.60
C ASN A 132 7.95 -14.50 27.24
N THR A 133 7.12 -14.42 26.23
CA THR A 133 7.44 -14.80 24.86
C THR A 133 7.52 -13.59 23.94
N TYR A 134 8.00 -13.81 22.73
CA TYR A 134 8.04 -12.80 21.68
C TYR A 134 7.13 -13.19 20.52
N THR A 135 6.61 -12.18 19.83
CA THR A 135 5.93 -12.31 18.53
C THR A 135 6.73 -11.55 17.48
N LEU A 136 7.08 -12.22 16.39
CA LEU A 136 7.71 -11.62 15.22
C LEU A 136 6.70 -11.58 14.07
N MET A 137 6.70 -10.46 13.34
CA MET A 137 5.95 -10.31 12.09
C MET A 137 6.90 -9.99 10.95
N LEU A 138 6.77 -10.71 9.87
CA LEU A 138 7.57 -10.54 8.65
C LEU A 138 6.68 -10.15 7.48
N GLN A 139 7.04 -9.07 6.82
CA GLN A 139 6.44 -8.65 5.54
C GLN A 139 7.15 -9.35 4.39
N HIS A 140 6.41 -10.09 3.59
CA HIS A 140 6.84 -10.66 2.33
C HIS A 140 6.26 -9.84 1.15
N GLU A 141 6.56 -10.20 -0.06
CA GLU A 141 6.08 -9.49 -1.26
C GLU A 141 4.55 -9.48 -1.36
N SER A 142 3.88 -10.60 -1.05
CA SER A 142 2.43 -10.77 -1.19
C SER A 142 1.71 -11.24 0.08
N ALA A 143 2.44 -11.40 1.19
CA ALA A 143 1.89 -11.95 2.42
C ALA A 143 2.59 -11.37 3.66
N VAL A 144 2.02 -11.62 4.82
CA VAL A 144 2.62 -11.34 6.13
C VAL A 144 2.62 -12.64 6.93
N SER A 145 3.78 -13.03 7.47
CA SER A 145 3.85 -14.15 8.38
C SER A 145 4.01 -13.71 9.83
N ILE A 146 3.37 -14.44 10.74
CA ILE A 146 3.37 -14.18 12.18
C ILE A 146 3.93 -15.42 12.89
N TYR A 147 4.90 -15.19 13.78
CA TYR A 147 5.53 -16.20 14.60
C TYR A 147 5.35 -15.80 16.07
N ALA A 148 4.43 -16.41 16.77
CA ALA A 148 4.18 -16.11 18.20
C ALA A 148 4.65 -17.25 19.10
N HIS A 149 4.79 -16.95 20.40
CA HIS A 149 5.35 -17.80 21.45
C HIS A 149 6.83 -18.16 21.24
N VAL A 150 7.58 -17.21 20.69
CA VAL A 150 9.01 -17.33 20.46
C VAL A 150 9.78 -17.02 21.74
N ALA A 151 10.77 -17.83 22.11
CA ALA A 151 11.56 -17.58 23.32
C ALA A 151 12.60 -16.47 23.13
N LYS A 152 13.28 -16.46 21.98
CA LYS A 152 14.35 -15.49 21.74
C LYS A 152 14.40 -15.08 20.26
N PRO A 153 14.15 -13.81 19.95
CA PRO A 153 14.36 -13.29 18.59
C PRO A 153 15.86 -13.20 18.29
N LEU A 154 16.25 -13.54 17.08
CA LEU A 154 17.61 -13.40 16.54
C LEU A 154 17.71 -12.21 15.59
N LYS A 155 16.57 -11.65 15.18
CA LYS A 155 16.45 -10.53 14.27
C LYS A 155 15.74 -9.36 14.96
N ARG A 156 15.95 -8.17 14.41
CA ARG A 156 15.34 -6.91 14.88
C ARG A 156 14.41 -6.35 13.82
N GLU A 157 13.56 -5.44 14.22
CA GLU A 157 12.75 -4.67 13.28
C GLU A 157 13.62 -3.95 12.24
N GLY A 158 13.24 -4.06 10.97
CA GLY A 158 13.98 -3.55 9.83
C GLY A 158 14.97 -4.55 9.20
N ASP A 159 15.29 -5.67 9.85
CA ASP A 159 16.20 -6.66 9.28
C ASP A 159 15.55 -7.37 8.08
N VAL A 160 16.34 -7.50 7.00
CA VAL A 160 15.95 -8.30 5.82
C VAL A 160 16.42 -9.72 6.01
N VAL A 161 15.55 -10.70 5.74
CA VAL A 161 15.82 -12.12 5.89
C VAL A 161 15.57 -12.88 4.59
N GLN A 162 16.32 -13.96 4.38
CA GLN A 162 16.10 -14.87 3.26
C GLN A 162 15.16 -16.01 3.70
N ALA A 163 14.51 -16.65 2.71
CA ALA A 163 13.73 -17.86 2.96
C ALA A 163 14.64 -18.96 3.56
N GLY A 164 14.18 -19.62 4.64
CA GLY A 164 14.96 -20.60 5.39
C GLY A 164 15.99 -20.04 6.36
N GLU A 165 16.15 -18.72 6.45
CA GLU A 165 17.05 -18.09 7.42
C GLU A 165 16.49 -18.14 8.85
N SER A 166 17.33 -18.44 9.84
CA SER A 166 16.93 -18.48 11.25
C SER A 166 16.61 -17.07 11.73
N ILE A 167 15.38 -16.88 12.22
CA ILE A 167 14.86 -15.61 12.71
C ILE A 167 14.71 -15.58 14.22
N ALA A 168 14.56 -16.76 14.86
CA ALA A 168 14.34 -16.86 16.29
C ALA A 168 14.62 -18.26 16.81
N LEU A 169 14.58 -18.43 18.15
CA LEU A 169 14.66 -19.71 18.84
C LEU A 169 13.33 -20.02 19.55
N ALA A 170 12.90 -21.27 19.42
CA ALA A 170 11.71 -21.79 20.08
C ALA A 170 11.91 -21.94 21.60
N GLY A 171 10.84 -21.80 22.34
CA GLY A 171 10.76 -22.02 23.77
C GLY A 171 10.13 -23.37 24.16
N ASP A 172 9.55 -23.37 25.34
CA ASP A 172 8.76 -24.48 25.88
C ASP A 172 7.31 -24.46 25.40
N GLN A 173 6.81 -23.29 24.96
CA GLN A 173 5.47 -23.15 24.39
C GLN A 173 5.46 -23.55 22.91
N PRO A 174 4.34 -24.12 22.41
CA PRO A 174 4.19 -24.38 20.99
C PRO A 174 4.29 -23.10 20.17
N LEU A 175 5.08 -23.13 19.10
CA LEU A 175 5.12 -22.04 18.11
C LEU A 175 3.75 -21.88 17.47
N TRP A 176 3.18 -20.69 17.53
CA TRP A 176 2.03 -20.31 16.73
C TRP A 176 2.49 -19.64 15.45
N PHE A 177 2.08 -20.19 14.32
CA PHE A 177 2.47 -19.70 12.99
C PHE A 177 1.25 -19.39 12.14
N GLU A 178 1.25 -18.20 11.50
CA GLU A 178 0.24 -17.74 10.51
C GLU A 178 0.93 -17.21 9.26
N LEU A 179 0.28 -17.36 8.10
CA LEU A 179 0.72 -16.84 6.78
C LEU A 179 -0.48 -16.40 5.94
#